data_4ec53399d3a0427e3bfc03e653770bcf
#
_entry.id   4ec53399d3a0427e3bfc03e653770bcf
#
_cell.length_a   1.000
_cell.length_b   1.000
_cell.length_c   1.000
_cell.angle_alpha   90.00
_cell.angle_beta   90.00
_cell.angle_gamma   90.00
#
_symmetry.space_group_name_H-M   'P 1'
#
loop_
_entity.id
_entity.type
_entity.pdbx_description
1 polymer ?
#
loop_
_entity_poly.entity_id
_entity_poly.type
_entity_poly.pdbx_seq_one_letter_code
_entity_poly.pdbx_strand_id
1 'polypeptide(L)'
;SITPIGELNQGTPIINSHADVTKRSSLMMNYRMLVTMESSYPRYPRIKKMKNGDYILFYHNGSANNNIGRRCVYALSKDLKTWSNKGEIFNSYDIIDSKGNKNIHCYANCDGLVLSNGDILAVASCRANSGYRDLPEDAGIELKRSTDNGVTWSEPIKIYQGVNWEPFLLELPTGELHCYFTDSSRTGLEGHGTDTGTAMVVSTDG
;
A
#
# COMPACT_ATOMS: atom_id res chain seq x y z
N SER A 1 7.26 -17.93 -5.44
CA SER A 1 6.41 -18.11 -4.25
C SER A 1 7.07 -17.45 -3.06
N ILE A 2 6.31 -16.68 -2.29
CA ILE A 2 6.76 -16.23 -0.97
C ILE A 2 6.74 -17.46 -0.08
N THR A 3 7.89 -17.86 0.41
CA THR A 3 7.97 -18.92 1.41
C THR A 3 7.88 -18.28 2.78
N PRO A 4 6.86 -18.58 3.59
CA PRO A 4 6.85 -18.16 4.98
C PRO A 4 8.07 -18.76 5.67
N ILE A 5 8.76 -17.98 6.48
CA ILE A 5 9.93 -18.48 7.21
C ILE A 5 9.51 -19.31 8.43
N GLY A 6 8.31 -19.75 8.42
CA GLY A 6 7.80 -20.52 9.54
C GLY A 6 7.52 -19.67 10.77
N GLU A 7 7.09 -20.34 11.77
CA GLU A 7 6.65 -19.76 13.01
C GLU A 7 7.85 -19.44 13.89
N LEU A 8 8.12 -18.15 14.04
CA LEU A 8 9.12 -17.69 14.97
C LEU A 8 8.47 -17.46 16.33
N ASN A 9 8.97 -18.16 17.35
CA ASN A 9 8.51 -18.02 18.74
C ASN A 9 7.03 -18.39 18.97
N GLN A 10 6.51 -19.36 18.22
CA GLN A 10 5.17 -19.87 18.47
C GLN A 10 5.06 -20.41 19.89
N GLY A 11 3.96 -20.06 20.56
CA GLY A 11 3.70 -20.46 21.95
C GLY A 11 4.48 -19.69 23.01
N THR A 12 5.40 -18.82 22.63
CA THR A 12 6.10 -17.96 23.58
C THR A 12 5.46 -16.58 23.56
N PRO A 13 4.87 -16.10 24.66
CA PRO A 13 4.31 -14.75 24.70
C PRO A 13 5.37 -13.70 24.41
N ILE A 14 5.02 -12.75 23.55
CA ILE A 14 5.85 -11.56 23.32
C ILE A 14 5.35 -10.48 24.26
N ILE A 15 6.13 -10.19 25.28
CA ILE A 15 5.83 -9.12 26.24
C ILE A 15 6.38 -7.83 25.66
N ASN A 16 5.52 -6.84 25.49
CA ASN A 16 5.97 -5.50 25.16
C ASN A 16 6.63 -4.89 26.40
N SER A 17 7.93 -4.76 26.39
CA SER A 17 8.72 -4.21 27.51
C SER A 17 8.40 -2.74 27.83
N HIS A 18 7.73 -2.04 26.94
CA HIS A 18 7.29 -0.67 27.13
C HIS A 18 5.89 -0.54 27.73
N ALA A 19 5.16 -1.65 27.87
CA ALA A 19 3.83 -1.66 28.46
C ALA A 19 3.86 -2.09 29.92
N ASP A 20 3.21 -1.34 30.78
CA ASP A 20 2.97 -1.76 32.15
C ASP A 20 1.79 -2.73 32.16
N VAL A 21 2.08 -3.99 31.98
CA VAL A 21 1.07 -5.07 31.90
C VAL A 21 0.33 -5.30 33.23
N THR A 22 0.83 -4.76 34.34
CA THR A 22 0.20 -4.91 35.66
C THR A 22 -0.95 -3.94 35.88
N LYS A 23 -0.99 -2.86 35.11
CA LYS A 23 -1.95 -1.76 35.31
C LYS A 23 -2.95 -1.58 34.15
N ARG A 24 -2.85 -2.40 33.10
CA ARG A 24 -3.56 -2.17 31.87
C ARG A 24 -4.23 -3.43 31.33
N SER A 25 -4.31 -3.53 30.02
CA SER A 25 -4.94 -4.63 29.32
C SER A 25 -4.21 -5.95 29.54
N SER A 26 -4.98 -7.02 29.64
CA SER A 26 -4.47 -8.39 29.58
C SER A 26 -4.15 -8.84 28.15
N LEU A 27 -4.20 -7.95 27.16
CA LEU A 27 -3.88 -8.27 25.77
C LEU A 27 -2.39 -8.60 25.64
N MET A 28 -2.10 -9.79 25.18
CA MET A 28 -0.76 -10.27 24.90
C MET A 28 -0.66 -10.75 23.45
N MET A 29 0.47 -10.45 22.82
CA MET A 29 0.80 -11.03 21.52
C MET A 29 1.62 -12.30 21.79
N ASN A 30 1.00 -13.45 21.53
CA ASN A 30 1.54 -14.74 21.92
C ASN A 30 2.75 -15.20 21.09
N TYR A 31 2.80 -14.79 19.83
CA TYR A 31 3.92 -15.14 18.95
C TYR A 31 4.04 -14.14 17.81
N ARG A 32 5.18 -14.17 17.15
CA ARG A 32 5.40 -13.49 15.87
C ARG A 32 5.91 -14.47 14.83
N MET A 33 5.58 -14.25 13.58
CA MET A 33 6.14 -14.97 12.45
C MET A 33 6.43 -14.02 11.29
N LEU A 34 7.39 -14.38 10.46
CA LEU A 34 7.62 -13.68 9.21
C LEU A 34 6.65 -14.20 8.15
N VAL A 35 5.88 -13.29 7.59
CA VAL A 35 4.91 -13.58 6.54
C VAL A 35 5.61 -13.69 5.18
N THR A 36 6.56 -12.80 4.93
CA THR A 36 7.39 -12.80 3.73
C THR A 36 8.85 -12.57 4.09
N MET A 37 9.75 -13.16 3.30
CA MET A 37 11.17 -12.81 3.33
C MET A 37 11.65 -12.59 1.90
N GLU A 38 11.93 -11.34 1.59
CA GLU A 38 12.48 -10.92 0.33
C GLU A 38 13.70 -10.04 0.58
N SER A 39 14.67 -10.12 -0.32
CA SER A 39 15.92 -9.35 -0.21
C SER A 39 15.74 -7.86 -0.49
N SER A 40 14.59 -7.43 -0.99
CA SER A 40 14.36 -6.09 -1.51
C SER A 40 13.45 -5.22 -0.66
N TYR A 41 13.39 -5.46 0.64
CA TYR A 41 12.86 -4.52 1.60
C TYR A 41 11.32 -4.41 1.66
N PRO A 42 10.60 -5.50 1.97
CA PRO A 42 9.15 -5.48 2.12
C PRO A 42 8.70 -4.62 3.32
N ARG A 43 7.71 -3.75 3.08
CA ARG A 43 7.22 -2.79 4.08
C ARG A 43 5.72 -2.53 3.94
N TYR A 44 5.15 -1.95 4.98
CA TYR A 44 3.80 -1.40 5.03
C TYR A 44 2.74 -2.44 4.64
N PRO A 45 2.65 -3.57 5.38
CA PRO A 45 1.67 -4.59 5.08
C PRO A 45 0.24 -4.10 5.33
N ARG A 46 -0.67 -4.50 4.44
CA ARG A 46 -2.11 -4.31 4.57
C ARG A 46 -2.78 -5.61 4.22
N ILE A 47 -3.48 -6.21 5.17
CA ILE A 47 -4.20 -7.48 4.97
C ILE A 47 -5.68 -7.21 4.98
N LYS A 48 -6.40 -7.77 4.01
CA LYS A 48 -7.86 -7.70 3.91
C LYS A 48 -8.41 -9.11 3.74
N LYS A 49 -9.56 -9.37 4.37
CA LYS A 49 -10.32 -10.59 4.14
C LYS A 49 -11.18 -10.39 2.89
N MET A 50 -11.05 -11.31 1.95
CA MET A 50 -11.87 -11.30 0.74
C MET A 50 -13.23 -11.93 0.99
N LYS A 51 -14.18 -11.69 0.11
CA LYS A 51 -15.55 -12.18 0.27
C LYS A 51 -15.65 -13.69 0.15
N ASN A 52 -14.74 -14.34 -0.55
CA ASN A 52 -14.62 -15.80 -0.63
C ASN A 52 -14.05 -16.46 0.66
N GLY A 53 -13.68 -15.66 1.67
CA GLY A 53 -13.11 -16.13 2.93
C GLY A 53 -11.59 -16.18 2.99
N ASP A 54 -10.91 -16.09 1.85
CA ASP A 54 -9.45 -16.01 1.77
C ASP A 54 -8.95 -14.60 2.11
N TYR A 55 -7.64 -14.42 2.16
CA TYR A 55 -6.99 -13.17 2.53
C TYR A 55 -6.07 -12.68 1.41
N ILE A 56 -6.01 -11.37 1.26
CA ILE A 56 -5.07 -10.70 0.38
C ILE A 56 -4.17 -9.77 1.19
N LEU A 57 -2.87 -9.86 0.95
CA LEU A 57 -1.86 -8.99 1.54
C LEU A 57 -1.30 -8.08 0.45
N PHE A 58 -1.30 -6.79 0.72
CA PHE A 58 -0.56 -5.81 -0.07
C PHE A 58 0.63 -5.33 0.73
N TYR A 59 1.75 -5.14 0.07
CA TYR A 59 2.91 -4.50 0.68
C TYR A 59 3.77 -3.84 -0.39
N HIS A 60 4.60 -2.92 0.03
CA HIS A 60 5.53 -2.29 -0.88
C HIS A 60 6.89 -2.96 -0.81
N ASN A 61 7.57 -3.03 -1.94
CA ASN A 61 8.87 -3.63 -2.09
C ASN A 61 9.82 -2.66 -2.79
N GLY A 62 11.14 -2.82 -2.54
CA GLY A 62 12.15 -1.93 -3.07
C GLY A 62 12.36 -0.66 -2.24
N SER A 63 13.39 0.08 -2.58
CA SER A 63 13.74 1.35 -1.93
C SER A 63 14.01 2.44 -2.97
N ALA A 64 14.03 3.70 -2.52
CA ALA A 64 14.39 4.82 -3.37
C ALA A 64 15.84 4.77 -3.90
N ASN A 65 16.67 3.95 -3.27
CA ASN A 65 18.09 3.87 -3.58
C ASN A 65 18.44 2.76 -4.59
N ASN A 66 17.46 1.99 -5.05
CA ASN A 66 17.69 1.00 -6.10
C ASN A 66 17.29 1.53 -7.49
N ASN A 67 17.85 0.92 -8.52
CA ASN A 67 17.67 1.36 -9.90
C ASN A 67 16.32 0.98 -10.52
N ILE A 68 15.47 0.27 -9.78
CA ILE A 68 14.16 -0.18 -10.26
C ILE A 68 13.00 0.51 -9.54
N GLY A 69 13.30 1.36 -8.56
CA GLY A 69 12.28 2.06 -7.79
C GLY A 69 11.47 1.16 -6.85
N ARG A 70 10.49 1.76 -6.20
CA ARG A 70 9.55 1.07 -5.33
C ARG A 70 8.39 0.49 -6.13
N ARG A 71 7.87 -0.62 -5.66
CA ARG A 71 6.77 -1.36 -6.29
C ARG A 71 5.78 -1.83 -5.22
N CYS A 72 4.54 -2.00 -5.60
CA CYS A 72 3.57 -2.65 -4.74
C CYS A 72 3.34 -4.09 -5.22
N VAL A 73 3.37 -5.01 -4.30
CA VAL A 73 3.22 -6.45 -4.54
C VAL A 73 2.07 -6.99 -3.70
N TYR A 74 1.56 -8.16 -4.06
CA TYR A 74 0.50 -8.79 -3.31
C TYR A 74 0.67 -10.30 -3.19
N ALA A 75 0.05 -10.86 -2.16
CA ALA A 75 0.03 -12.28 -1.90
C ALA A 75 -1.35 -12.72 -1.42
N LEU A 76 -1.68 -13.97 -1.64
CA LEU A 76 -2.94 -14.57 -1.22
C LEU A 76 -2.70 -15.65 -0.16
N SER A 77 -3.61 -15.79 0.79
CA SER A 77 -3.58 -16.82 1.81
C SER A 77 -4.99 -17.33 2.13
N LYS A 78 -5.10 -18.59 2.48
CA LYS A 78 -6.33 -19.20 3.00
C LYS A 78 -6.38 -19.28 4.52
N ASP A 79 -5.23 -19.21 5.18
CA ASP A 79 -5.08 -19.55 6.59
C ASP A 79 -4.29 -18.52 7.41
N LEU A 80 -3.81 -17.44 6.77
CA LEU A 80 -2.92 -16.44 7.35
C LEU A 80 -1.54 -16.98 7.77
N LYS A 81 -1.24 -18.22 7.47
CA LYS A 81 0.03 -18.88 7.78
C LYS A 81 0.86 -19.17 6.55
N THR A 82 0.19 -19.59 5.48
CA THR A 82 0.83 -19.90 4.20
C THR A 82 0.42 -18.86 3.16
N TRP A 83 1.39 -18.26 2.51
CA TRP A 83 1.19 -17.18 1.54
C TRP A 83 1.70 -17.57 0.16
N SER A 84 0.91 -17.26 -0.85
CA SER A 84 1.27 -17.40 -2.26
C SER A 84 1.55 -16.02 -2.85
N ASN A 85 2.81 -15.76 -3.19
CA ASN A 85 3.20 -14.53 -3.88
C ASN A 85 2.59 -14.50 -5.28
N LYS A 86 1.93 -13.41 -5.61
CA LYS A 86 1.33 -13.17 -6.93
C LYS A 86 2.13 -12.18 -7.79
N GLY A 87 3.11 -11.53 -7.23
CA GLY A 87 3.96 -10.57 -7.93
C GLY A 87 3.52 -9.12 -7.75
N GLU A 88 3.97 -8.29 -8.66
CA GLU A 88 3.68 -6.87 -8.64
C GLU A 88 2.23 -6.59 -9.07
N ILE A 89 1.53 -5.79 -8.27
CA ILE A 89 0.26 -5.19 -8.66
C ILE A 89 0.48 -3.81 -9.27
N PHE A 90 1.45 -3.05 -8.75
CA PHE A 90 1.94 -1.81 -9.33
C PHE A 90 3.45 -1.93 -9.51
N ASN A 91 3.88 -2.12 -10.74
CA ASN A 91 5.28 -2.28 -11.09
C ASN A 91 5.89 -0.96 -11.54
N SER A 92 7.12 -0.70 -11.12
CA SER A 92 7.88 0.45 -11.59
C SER A 92 8.26 0.31 -13.07
N TYR A 93 8.40 1.43 -13.76
CA TYR A 93 8.82 1.48 -15.17
C TYR A 93 9.54 2.77 -15.50
N ASP A 94 10.35 2.72 -16.56
CA ASP A 94 11.12 3.87 -17.02
C ASP A 94 10.21 4.92 -17.67
N ILE A 95 10.49 6.18 -17.37
CA ILE A 95 9.78 7.34 -17.93
C ILE A 95 10.78 8.43 -18.34
N ILE A 96 10.30 9.36 -19.14
CA ILE A 96 10.85 10.70 -19.22
C ILE A 96 9.95 11.57 -18.36
N ASP A 97 10.49 12.17 -17.32
CA ASP A 97 9.72 12.98 -16.39
C ASP A 97 9.27 14.32 -17.00
N SER A 98 8.44 15.05 -16.29
CA SER A 98 7.85 16.32 -16.76
C SER A 98 8.87 17.42 -17.05
N LYS A 99 10.12 17.24 -16.58
CA LYS A 99 11.26 18.14 -16.89
C LYS A 99 12.14 17.62 -18.02
N GLY A 100 11.80 16.51 -18.66
CA GLY A 100 12.53 15.93 -19.78
C GLY A 100 13.71 15.04 -19.40
N ASN A 101 13.83 14.62 -18.15
CA ASN A 101 14.92 13.76 -17.69
C ASN A 101 14.50 12.29 -17.62
N LYS A 102 15.45 11.39 -17.81
CA LYS A 102 15.23 9.96 -17.54
C LYS A 102 14.96 9.75 -16.06
N ASN A 103 13.89 9.04 -15.76
CA ASN A 103 13.46 8.75 -14.40
C ASN A 103 12.73 7.40 -14.35
N ILE A 104 12.25 7.02 -13.19
CA ILE A 104 11.47 5.80 -12.99
C ILE A 104 10.15 6.20 -12.34
N HIS A 105 9.04 5.81 -12.94
CA HIS A 105 7.74 5.88 -12.28
C HIS A 105 7.66 4.73 -11.28
N CYS A 106 7.39 5.06 -10.03
CA CYS A 106 7.40 4.09 -8.93
C CYS A 106 6.23 4.28 -7.99
N TYR A 107 6.00 3.28 -7.14
CA TYR A 107 4.83 3.20 -6.28
C TYR A 107 5.22 2.93 -4.84
N ALA A 108 4.43 3.47 -3.91
CA ALA A 108 4.63 3.27 -2.49
C ALA A 108 3.28 3.25 -1.75
N ASN A 109 3.30 2.79 -0.50
CA ASN A 109 2.16 2.89 0.41
C ASN A 109 0.86 2.33 -0.19
N CYS A 110 0.90 1.09 -0.64
CA CYS A 110 -0.26 0.40 -1.19
C CYS A 110 -1.30 0.11 -0.09
N ASP A 111 -2.55 0.37 -0.40
CA ASP A 111 -3.70 -0.09 0.40
C ASP A 111 -4.67 -0.87 -0.49
N GLY A 112 -5.57 -1.60 0.14
CA GLY A 112 -6.63 -2.32 -0.55
C GLY A 112 -7.95 -2.22 0.19
N LEU A 113 -9.03 -2.44 -0.53
CA LEU A 113 -10.38 -2.46 -0.01
C LEU A 113 -11.17 -3.56 -0.70
N VAL A 114 -11.84 -4.40 0.09
CA VAL A 114 -12.80 -5.37 -0.42
C VAL A 114 -14.18 -4.73 -0.35
N LEU A 115 -14.79 -4.53 -1.52
CA LEU A 115 -16.11 -3.90 -1.62
C LEU A 115 -17.21 -4.86 -1.19
N SER A 116 -18.37 -4.31 -0.87
CA SER A 116 -19.56 -5.07 -0.48
C SER A 116 -20.01 -6.07 -1.55
N ASN A 117 -19.76 -5.79 -2.83
CA ASN A 117 -20.05 -6.70 -3.93
C ASN A 117 -18.96 -7.79 -4.14
N GLY A 118 -17.86 -7.75 -3.41
CA GLY A 118 -16.75 -8.69 -3.49
C GLY A 118 -15.60 -8.25 -4.38
N ASP A 119 -15.75 -7.20 -5.16
CA ASP A 119 -14.63 -6.62 -5.90
C ASP A 119 -13.55 -6.11 -4.96
N ILE A 120 -12.32 -6.07 -5.44
CA ILE A 120 -11.18 -5.58 -4.66
C ILE A 120 -10.60 -4.37 -5.36
N LEU A 121 -10.44 -3.28 -4.63
CA LEU A 121 -9.69 -2.13 -5.07
C LEU A 121 -8.30 -2.18 -4.47
N ALA A 122 -7.29 -1.82 -5.26
CA ALA A 122 -5.95 -1.56 -4.79
C ALA A 122 -5.55 -0.14 -5.18
N VAL A 123 -4.93 0.57 -4.27
CA VAL A 123 -4.51 1.96 -4.47
C VAL A 123 -3.05 2.11 -4.05
N ALA A 124 -2.30 2.93 -4.77
CA ALA A 124 -0.93 3.25 -4.41
C ALA A 124 -0.60 4.71 -4.71
N SER A 125 0.21 5.30 -3.87
CA SER A 125 0.89 6.55 -4.18
C SER A 125 1.91 6.29 -5.30
N CYS A 126 1.95 7.14 -6.30
CA CYS A 126 2.93 7.05 -7.40
C CYS A 126 3.70 8.35 -7.57
N ARG A 127 4.92 8.24 -8.13
CA ARG A 127 5.80 9.38 -8.32
C ARG A 127 7.02 9.03 -9.17
N ALA A 128 7.74 10.06 -9.61
CA ALA A 128 9.10 9.89 -10.11
C ALA A 128 10.03 9.46 -8.97
N ASN A 129 10.92 8.51 -9.21
CA ASN A 129 11.83 7.98 -8.19
C ASN A 129 12.85 9.02 -7.70
N SER A 130 13.39 9.82 -8.61
CA SER A 130 14.33 10.89 -8.29
C SER A 130 13.66 12.25 -8.38
N GLY A 131 13.89 13.10 -7.36
CA GLY A 131 13.43 14.49 -7.37
C GLY A 131 11.91 14.67 -7.30
N TYR A 132 11.18 13.72 -6.79
CA TYR A 132 9.71 13.68 -6.82
C TYR A 132 9.03 14.92 -6.24
N ARG A 133 9.66 15.59 -5.26
CA ARG A 133 9.08 16.81 -4.65
C ARG A 133 8.98 17.96 -5.64
N ASP A 134 9.88 18.01 -6.62
CA ASP A 134 9.93 19.01 -7.68
C ASP A 134 9.23 18.55 -8.97
N LEU A 135 8.58 17.38 -8.92
CA LEU A 135 7.91 16.71 -10.05
C LEU A 135 6.45 16.35 -9.69
N PRO A 136 5.63 17.32 -9.27
CA PRO A 136 4.24 17.02 -8.86
C PRO A 136 3.37 16.51 -10.01
N GLU A 137 3.71 16.83 -11.26
CA GLU A 137 3.00 16.36 -12.45
C GLU A 137 3.22 14.86 -12.71
N ASP A 138 4.33 14.32 -12.20
CA ASP A 138 4.68 12.90 -12.28
C ASP A 138 4.23 12.12 -11.02
N ALA A 139 3.53 12.77 -10.10
CA ALA A 139 3.06 12.19 -8.85
C ALA A 139 1.53 12.12 -8.83
N GLY A 140 1.02 11.16 -8.06
CA GLY A 140 -0.42 11.02 -7.89
C GLY A 140 -0.79 9.78 -7.11
N ILE A 141 -2.05 9.38 -7.27
CA ILE A 141 -2.60 8.15 -6.73
C ILE A 141 -3.22 7.37 -7.87
N GLU A 142 -2.84 6.12 -8.01
CA GLU A 142 -3.39 5.21 -9.00
C GLU A 142 -4.16 4.08 -8.32
N LEU A 143 -5.22 3.63 -8.98
CA LEU A 143 -6.13 2.61 -8.50
C LEU A 143 -6.31 1.53 -9.56
N LYS A 144 -6.35 0.27 -9.12
CA LYS A 144 -6.72 -0.91 -9.91
C LYS A 144 -7.88 -1.65 -9.25
N ARG A 145 -8.64 -2.39 -10.04
CA ARG A 145 -9.78 -3.19 -9.59
C ARG A 145 -9.63 -4.64 -10.01
N SER A 146 -9.94 -5.56 -9.10
CA SER A 146 -10.13 -6.98 -9.39
C SER A 146 -11.57 -7.37 -9.16
N THR A 147 -12.14 -8.12 -10.10
CA THR A 147 -13.50 -8.70 -10.00
C THR A 147 -13.48 -10.21 -9.81
N ASP A 148 -12.30 -10.80 -9.64
CA ASP A 148 -12.07 -12.25 -9.57
C ASP A 148 -11.20 -12.67 -8.38
N ASN A 149 -11.41 -12.05 -7.22
CA ASN A 149 -10.70 -12.33 -5.97
C ASN A 149 -9.16 -12.16 -6.08
N GLY A 150 -8.70 -11.13 -6.78
CA GLY A 150 -7.29 -10.81 -6.87
C GLY A 150 -6.50 -11.66 -7.85
N VAL A 151 -7.16 -12.39 -8.75
CA VAL A 151 -6.49 -13.18 -9.78
C VAL A 151 -6.00 -12.29 -10.90
N THR A 152 -6.88 -11.41 -11.41
CA THR A 152 -6.55 -10.40 -12.42
C THR A 152 -6.95 -9.00 -11.97
N TRP A 153 -6.33 -8.01 -12.58
CA TRP A 153 -6.50 -6.60 -12.24
C TRP A 153 -6.70 -5.75 -13.50
N SER A 154 -7.50 -4.71 -13.35
CA SER A 154 -7.70 -3.72 -14.40
C SER A 154 -6.42 -2.94 -14.70
N GLU A 155 -6.41 -2.22 -15.82
CA GLU A 155 -5.44 -1.15 -16.02
C GLU A 155 -5.58 -0.09 -14.92
N PRO A 156 -4.48 0.58 -14.56
CA PRO A 156 -4.54 1.61 -13.53
C PRO A 156 -5.27 2.86 -14.02
N ILE A 157 -6.03 3.46 -13.12
CA ILE A 157 -6.58 4.81 -13.32
C ILE A 157 -5.97 5.77 -12.31
N LYS A 158 -5.67 6.98 -12.73
CA LYS A 158 -5.20 8.03 -11.84
C LYS A 158 -6.42 8.74 -11.21
N ILE A 159 -6.51 8.68 -9.89
CA ILE A 159 -7.61 9.29 -9.12
C ILE A 159 -7.21 10.61 -8.46
N TYR A 160 -5.92 10.91 -8.39
CA TYR A 160 -5.38 12.17 -7.87
C TYR A 160 -4.03 12.46 -8.52
N GLN A 161 -3.73 13.74 -8.75
CA GLN A 161 -2.42 14.20 -9.22
C GLN A 161 -1.81 15.16 -8.20
N GLY A 162 -0.58 14.87 -7.79
CA GLY A 162 0.19 15.67 -6.85
C GLY A 162 0.98 14.80 -5.88
N VAL A 163 1.96 15.39 -5.22
CA VAL A 163 2.77 14.70 -4.20
C VAL A 163 1.89 14.36 -3.01
N ASN A 164 1.87 13.08 -2.64
CA ASN A 164 0.98 12.56 -1.61
C ASN A 164 1.63 11.39 -0.87
N TRP A 165 1.02 11.00 0.24
CA TRP A 165 1.44 9.89 1.09
C TRP A 165 0.25 9.09 1.62
N GLU A 166 0.43 7.78 1.70
CA GLU A 166 -0.40 6.85 2.47
C GLU A 166 -1.89 6.91 2.11
N PRO A 167 -2.28 6.66 0.85
CA PRO A 167 -3.69 6.60 0.49
C PRO A 167 -4.42 5.51 1.27
N PHE A 168 -5.62 5.82 1.72
CA PHE A 168 -6.50 4.94 2.47
C PHE A 168 -7.89 4.92 1.82
N LEU A 169 -8.39 3.73 1.52
CA LEU A 169 -9.70 3.53 0.88
C LEU A 169 -10.79 3.21 1.91
N LEU A 170 -11.97 3.74 1.67
CA LEU A 170 -13.16 3.48 2.48
C LEU A 170 -14.40 3.39 1.58
N GLU A 171 -15.24 2.39 1.81
CA GLU A 171 -16.60 2.28 1.24
C GLU A 171 -17.62 2.68 2.31
N LEU A 172 -18.49 3.64 2.00
CA LEU A 172 -19.59 4.02 2.87
C LEU A 172 -20.79 3.07 2.70
N PRO A 173 -21.68 2.99 3.69
CA PRO A 173 -22.90 2.19 3.55
C PRO A 173 -23.78 2.58 2.36
N THR A 174 -23.63 3.79 1.84
CA THR A 174 -24.31 4.29 0.64
C THR A 174 -23.72 3.75 -0.66
N GLY A 175 -22.55 3.08 -0.61
CA GLY A 175 -21.78 2.66 -1.77
C GLY A 175 -20.77 3.70 -2.27
N GLU A 176 -20.78 4.90 -1.70
CA GLU A 176 -19.81 5.94 -2.02
C GLU A 176 -18.40 5.50 -1.59
N LEU A 177 -17.40 5.75 -2.43
CA LEU A 177 -16.01 5.38 -2.21
C LEU A 177 -15.19 6.63 -1.91
N HIS A 178 -14.41 6.57 -0.85
CA HIS A 178 -13.49 7.62 -0.46
C HIS A 178 -12.05 7.14 -0.53
N CYS A 179 -11.14 8.00 -0.96
CA CYS A 179 -9.71 7.84 -0.80
C CYS A 179 -9.17 9.03 -0.02
N TYR A 180 -8.68 8.78 1.18
CA TYR A 180 -8.02 9.77 2.03
C TYR A 180 -6.52 9.64 1.89
N PHE A 181 -5.80 10.75 1.96
CA PHE A 181 -4.34 10.77 1.84
C PHE A 181 -3.75 12.05 2.45
N THR A 182 -2.46 12.03 2.71
CA THR A 182 -1.73 13.26 3.02
C THR A 182 -1.39 13.98 1.73
N ASP A 183 -1.93 15.16 1.56
CA ASP A 183 -1.57 16.05 0.46
C ASP A 183 -0.30 16.82 0.82
N SER A 184 0.76 16.60 0.06
CA SER A 184 2.05 17.28 0.18
C SER A 184 2.39 18.09 -1.07
N SER A 185 1.43 18.33 -1.94
CA SER A 185 1.64 19.01 -3.21
C SER A 185 2.12 20.45 -3.04
N ARG A 186 1.84 21.06 -1.89
CA ARG A 186 2.21 22.45 -1.58
C ARG A 186 3.49 22.58 -0.77
N THR A 187 4.06 21.46 -0.30
CA THR A 187 5.29 21.48 0.48
C THR A 187 6.46 21.98 -0.38
N GLY A 188 7.15 22.99 0.09
CA GLY A 188 8.30 23.59 -0.60
C GLY A 188 7.94 24.59 -1.70
N LEU A 189 6.66 24.85 -1.96
CA LEU A 189 6.26 25.94 -2.84
C LEU A 189 6.48 27.30 -2.13
N GLU A 190 6.83 28.30 -2.92
CA GLU A 190 7.02 29.66 -2.42
C GLU A 190 5.76 30.16 -1.68
N GLY A 191 5.94 30.66 -0.47
CA GLY A 191 4.86 31.16 0.38
C GLY A 191 4.08 30.09 1.13
N HIS A 192 4.36 28.81 0.93
CA HIS A 192 3.65 27.70 1.59
C HIS A 192 4.49 26.91 2.59
N GLY A 193 5.81 26.97 2.49
CA GLY A 193 6.72 26.32 3.44
C GLY A 193 6.49 24.79 3.50
N THR A 194 5.96 24.32 4.62
CA THR A 194 5.66 22.92 4.89
C THR A 194 4.16 22.62 4.89
N ASP A 195 3.36 23.39 4.16
CA ASP A 195 1.92 23.19 4.06
C ASP A 195 1.60 21.77 3.59
N THR A 196 1.04 20.98 4.50
CA THR A 196 0.51 19.65 4.23
C THR A 196 -0.86 19.54 4.89
N GLY A 197 -1.65 18.59 4.45
CA GLY A 197 -2.95 18.36 5.03
C GLY A 197 -3.51 17.00 4.66
N THR A 198 -4.56 16.60 5.34
CA THR A 198 -5.36 15.46 4.94
C THR A 198 -6.35 15.90 3.88
N ALA A 199 -6.33 15.21 2.76
CA ALA A 199 -7.24 15.44 1.64
C ALA A 199 -8.05 14.18 1.32
N MET A 200 -9.06 14.33 0.48
CA MET A 200 -9.94 13.25 0.09
C MET A 200 -10.40 13.43 -1.35
N VAL A 201 -10.49 12.32 -2.08
CA VAL A 201 -11.24 12.23 -3.34
C VAL A 201 -12.38 11.24 -3.19
N VAL A 202 -13.45 11.43 -3.93
CA VAL A 202 -14.71 10.70 -3.78
C VAL A 202 -15.18 10.18 -5.12
N SER A 203 -15.68 8.94 -5.15
CA SER A 203 -16.48 8.40 -6.25
C SER A 203 -17.89 8.07 -5.72
N THR A 204 -18.91 8.50 -6.45
CA THR A 204 -20.33 8.26 -6.12
C THR A 204 -20.95 7.12 -6.95
N ASP A 205 -20.25 6.68 -7.96
CA ASP A 205 -20.71 5.68 -8.92
C ASP A 205 -19.81 4.42 -9.02
N GLY A 206 -18.83 4.34 -8.16
CA GLY A 206 -17.96 3.16 -8.03
C GLY A 206 -16.77 3.13 -8.95
#